data_95d71e0e7bc16050e5a946f5fb055da3
#
_entry.id   95d71e0e7bc16050e5a946f5fb055da3
#
_cell.length_a   1.000
_cell.length_b   1.000
_cell.length_c   1.000
_cell.angle_alpha   90.00
_cell.angle_beta   90.00
_cell.angle_gamma   90.00
#
_symmetry.space_group_name_H-M   'P 1'
#
loop_
_entity.id
_entity.type
_entity.pdbx_description
1 polymer ?
#
loop_
_entity_poly.entity_id
_entity_poly.type
_entity_poly.pdbx_seq_one_letter_code
_entity_poly.pdbx_strand_id
1 'polypeptide(L)'
;MRISRLDLLSYGKFTDKTIALPRAAKDFHLLVGPNEAGKSTLRNAIQDLLFGIETRSPFNFLHPYNEMRLGSFIEHETNLLDFIRSKGRNRTLQAKDGAILSDDALSPYLGQIDRIFFEQMYGLDHERLVHGGDEILSAANDIGRILFQAASGIGSLGDIRDKLENEADKLWAKNSSKSREYYIAKSQFEQAETALKNAVVRTKEWQEASSTVDLIDVNLSKLREEDATLEQ
;
A
#
# COMPACT_ATOMS: atom_id res chain seq x y z
N MET A 1 25.99 -8.14 -1.71
CA MET A 1 25.73 -8.46 -3.15
C MET A 1 26.55 -7.55 -4.04
N ARG A 2 27.04 -8.07 -5.17
CA ARG A 2 27.81 -7.33 -6.19
C ARG A 2 27.25 -7.66 -7.58
N ILE A 3 27.04 -6.66 -8.42
CA ILE A 3 26.71 -6.84 -9.84
C ILE A 3 28.03 -6.83 -10.63
N SER A 4 28.35 -7.90 -11.29
CA SER A 4 29.59 -8.04 -12.10
C SER A 4 29.35 -7.77 -13.58
N ARG A 5 28.12 -7.97 -14.03
CA ARG A 5 27.68 -7.70 -15.40
C ARG A 5 26.21 -7.29 -15.42
N LEU A 6 25.88 -6.31 -16.24
CA LEU A 6 24.51 -5.89 -16.51
C LEU A 6 24.26 -5.97 -18.02
N ASP A 7 23.25 -6.71 -18.42
CA ASP A 7 22.86 -6.90 -19.79
C ASP A 7 21.51 -6.21 -20.04
N LEU A 8 21.51 -5.20 -20.88
CA LEU A 8 20.31 -4.48 -21.33
C LEU A 8 19.89 -5.09 -22.67
N LEU A 9 19.19 -6.23 -22.61
CA LEU A 9 18.84 -7.01 -23.80
C LEU A 9 17.77 -6.27 -24.63
N SER A 10 16.69 -5.86 -24.00
CA SER A 10 15.60 -5.10 -24.63
C SER A 10 15.00 -4.18 -23.57
N TYR A 11 15.57 -3.00 -23.36
CA TYR A 11 15.12 -2.11 -22.31
C TYR A 11 15.39 -0.62 -22.64
N GLY A 12 14.35 0.20 -22.66
CA GLY A 12 14.45 1.61 -22.98
C GLY A 12 15.00 1.84 -24.38
N LYS A 13 16.13 2.57 -24.47
CA LYS A 13 16.85 2.80 -25.71
C LYS A 13 17.91 1.74 -26.05
N PHE A 14 18.08 0.77 -25.17
CA PHE A 14 19.15 -0.21 -25.30
C PHE A 14 18.63 -1.52 -25.91
N THR A 15 19.41 -2.05 -26.85
CA THR A 15 19.25 -3.36 -27.44
C THR A 15 20.58 -4.07 -27.39
N ASP A 16 20.63 -5.26 -26.79
CA ASP A 16 21.81 -6.15 -26.68
C ASP A 16 23.08 -5.43 -26.17
N LYS A 17 22.89 -4.54 -25.17
CA LYS A 17 24.00 -3.79 -24.58
C LYS A 17 24.45 -4.43 -23.27
N THR A 18 25.70 -4.88 -23.24
CA THR A 18 26.35 -5.41 -22.03
C THR A 18 27.27 -4.37 -21.41
N ILE A 19 27.18 -4.22 -20.08
CA ILE A 19 28.08 -3.40 -19.26
C ILE A 19 28.79 -4.34 -18.29
N ALA A 20 30.09 -4.49 -18.48
CA ALA A 20 30.94 -5.24 -17.57
C ALA A 20 31.40 -4.34 -16.42
N LEU A 21 31.31 -4.85 -15.20
CA LEU A 21 31.74 -4.21 -13.97
C LEU A 21 32.83 -5.06 -13.33
N PRO A 22 34.07 -5.00 -13.83
CA PRO A 22 35.15 -5.88 -13.41
C PRO A 22 35.49 -5.68 -11.94
N ARG A 23 35.88 -6.77 -11.25
CA ARG A 23 36.26 -6.70 -9.83
C ARG A 23 37.56 -5.90 -9.67
N ALA A 24 37.60 -4.99 -8.73
CA ALA A 24 38.71 -4.20 -8.34
C ALA A 24 38.97 -4.27 -6.83
N ALA A 25 40.13 -3.82 -6.37
CA ALA A 25 40.44 -3.72 -4.93
C ALA A 25 39.46 -2.86 -4.16
N LYS A 26 38.92 -1.82 -4.81
CA LYS A 26 37.76 -1.02 -4.35
C LYS A 26 36.79 -0.99 -5.51
N ASP A 27 35.62 -1.68 -5.32
CA ASP A 27 34.58 -1.74 -6.34
C ASP A 27 33.82 -0.41 -6.42
N PHE A 28 34.37 0.49 -7.23
CA PHE A 28 33.71 1.75 -7.56
C PHE A 28 33.70 1.91 -9.08
N HIS A 29 32.52 2.01 -9.66
CA HIS A 29 32.33 2.17 -11.09
C HIS A 29 31.65 3.48 -11.41
N LEU A 30 32.26 4.30 -12.24
CA LEU A 30 31.71 5.56 -12.71
C LEU A 30 31.21 5.42 -14.15
N LEU A 31 29.90 5.59 -14.34
CA LEU A 31 29.26 5.55 -15.65
C LEU A 31 28.98 6.99 -16.11
N VAL A 32 29.78 7.44 -17.09
CA VAL A 32 29.72 8.81 -17.61
C VAL A 32 29.14 8.81 -19.03
N GLY A 33 28.38 9.83 -19.34
CA GLY A 33 27.80 10.04 -20.66
C GLY A 33 27.10 11.39 -20.79
N PRO A 34 26.91 11.90 -22.02
CA PRO A 34 26.18 13.13 -22.27
C PRO A 34 24.70 13.03 -21.83
N ASN A 35 23.97 14.14 -21.91
CA ASN A 35 22.54 14.11 -21.71
C ASN A 35 21.92 13.16 -22.74
N GLU A 36 20.83 12.48 -22.36
CA GLU A 36 20.15 11.47 -23.18
C GLU A 36 20.98 10.20 -23.49
N ALA A 37 22.19 10.05 -22.95
CA ALA A 37 22.96 8.81 -23.09
C ALA A 37 22.28 7.57 -22.50
N GLY A 38 21.25 7.75 -21.65
CA GLY A 38 20.51 6.66 -21.00
C GLY A 38 20.97 6.37 -19.59
N LYS A 39 21.62 7.31 -18.90
CA LYS A 39 22.05 7.15 -17.49
C LYS A 39 20.86 6.85 -16.55
N SER A 40 19.77 7.60 -16.67
CA SER A 40 18.55 7.35 -15.88
C SER A 40 17.88 6.02 -16.27
N THR A 41 17.89 5.67 -17.55
CA THR A 41 17.41 4.36 -18.02
C THR A 41 18.20 3.21 -17.39
N LEU A 42 19.52 3.36 -17.29
CA LEU A 42 20.40 2.36 -16.68
C LEU A 42 20.14 2.22 -15.18
N ARG A 43 19.96 3.33 -14.46
CA ARG A 43 19.61 3.30 -13.03
C ARG A 43 18.30 2.54 -12.81
N ASN A 44 17.25 2.86 -13.58
CA ASN A 44 15.97 2.16 -13.48
C ASN A 44 16.08 0.70 -13.93
N ALA A 45 16.92 0.38 -14.90
CA ALA A 45 17.17 -1.01 -15.31
C ALA A 45 17.73 -1.86 -14.15
N ILE A 46 18.59 -1.30 -13.30
CA ILE A 46 19.07 -2.01 -12.10
C ILE A 46 17.92 -2.28 -11.13
N GLN A 47 17.06 -1.32 -10.89
CA GLN A 47 15.89 -1.49 -10.02
C GLN A 47 14.93 -2.55 -10.58
N ASP A 48 14.58 -2.43 -11.86
CA ASP A 48 13.68 -3.36 -12.53
C ASP A 48 14.27 -4.77 -12.64
N LEU A 49 15.59 -4.88 -12.78
CA LEU A 49 16.30 -6.16 -12.75
C LEU A 49 16.16 -6.86 -11.39
N LEU A 50 16.31 -6.12 -10.29
CA LEU A 50 16.30 -6.69 -8.95
C LEU A 50 14.88 -6.96 -8.44
N PHE A 51 13.93 -6.07 -8.70
CA PHE A 51 12.59 -6.09 -8.09
C PHE A 51 11.45 -6.39 -9.08
N GLY A 52 11.75 -6.50 -10.38
CA GLY A 52 10.74 -6.76 -11.42
C GLY A 52 10.40 -5.52 -12.25
N ILE A 53 10.14 -5.73 -13.53
CA ILE A 53 9.77 -4.65 -14.46
C ILE A 53 8.32 -4.25 -14.21
N GLU A 54 8.09 -2.98 -13.95
CA GLU A 54 6.76 -2.45 -13.62
C GLU A 54 5.72 -2.70 -14.72
N THR A 55 4.47 -2.88 -14.33
CA THR A 55 3.37 -3.16 -15.27
C THR A 55 3.22 -2.04 -16.31
N ARG A 56 3.39 -0.78 -15.89
CA ARG A 56 3.34 0.41 -16.75
C ARG A 56 4.72 1.08 -16.81
N SER A 57 5.75 0.31 -17.19
CA SER A 57 7.10 0.86 -17.34
C SER A 57 7.15 1.92 -18.43
N PRO A 58 7.74 3.10 -18.18
CA PRO A 58 7.94 4.11 -19.22
C PRO A 58 9.08 3.76 -20.18
N PHE A 59 9.79 2.64 -19.95
CA PHE A 59 10.96 2.23 -20.73
C PHE A 59 10.62 1.26 -21.89
N ASN A 60 9.39 1.28 -22.39
CA ASN A 60 8.93 0.42 -23.49
C ASN A 60 8.94 1.12 -24.86
N PHE A 61 9.60 2.26 -24.99
CA PHE A 61 9.48 3.10 -26.22
C PHE A 61 10.17 2.52 -27.46
N LEU A 62 11.21 1.68 -27.32
CA LEU A 62 11.78 0.93 -28.45
C LEU A 62 11.35 -0.54 -28.48
N HIS A 63 10.98 -1.10 -27.32
CA HIS A 63 10.67 -2.50 -27.18
C HIS A 63 9.26 -2.66 -26.60
N PRO A 64 8.40 -3.48 -27.20
CA PRO A 64 7.09 -3.76 -26.64
C PRO A 64 7.23 -4.48 -25.28
N TYR A 65 6.22 -4.35 -24.43
CA TYR A 65 6.27 -4.86 -23.07
C TYR A 65 6.65 -6.35 -22.94
N ASN A 66 6.17 -7.19 -23.86
CA ASN A 66 6.45 -8.63 -23.88
C ASN A 66 7.89 -8.99 -24.27
N GLU A 67 8.64 -8.06 -24.84
CA GLU A 67 10.03 -8.25 -25.25
C GLU A 67 11.03 -7.65 -24.26
N MET A 68 10.56 -6.88 -23.27
CA MET A 68 11.45 -6.25 -22.29
C MET A 68 12.19 -7.31 -21.47
N ARG A 69 13.52 -7.24 -21.50
CA ARG A 69 14.43 -8.18 -20.84
C ARG A 69 15.69 -7.48 -20.35
N LEU A 70 16.08 -7.87 -19.17
CA LEU A 70 17.32 -7.46 -18.51
C LEU A 70 18.07 -8.71 -18.06
N GLY A 71 19.37 -8.72 -18.12
CA GLY A 71 20.20 -9.80 -17.60
C GLY A 71 21.26 -9.30 -16.65
N SER A 72 21.77 -10.16 -15.80
CA SER A 72 22.89 -9.83 -14.91
C SER A 72 23.63 -11.07 -14.43
N PHE A 73 24.89 -10.86 -14.10
CA PHE A 73 25.67 -11.77 -13.28
C PHE A 73 25.91 -11.11 -11.92
N ILE A 74 25.41 -11.72 -10.86
CA ILE A 74 25.52 -11.23 -9.49
C ILE A 74 26.28 -12.20 -8.60
N GLU A 75 26.97 -11.64 -7.62
CA GLU A 75 27.79 -12.36 -6.65
C GLU A 75 27.41 -11.95 -5.23
N HIS A 76 27.33 -12.93 -4.34
CA HIS A 76 27.19 -12.67 -2.90
C HIS A 76 27.89 -13.80 -2.12
N GLU A 77 29.00 -13.44 -1.47
CA GLU A 77 29.89 -14.42 -0.82
C GLU A 77 30.32 -15.53 -1.80
N THR A 78 29.88 -16.76 -1.58
CA THR A 78 30.13 -17.92 -2.45
C THR A 78 29.05 -18.17 -3.50
N ASN A 79 27.94 -17.42 -3.41
CA ASN A 79 26.79 -17.63 -4.30
C ASN A 79 26.96 -16.77 -5.57
N LEU A 80 26.81 -17.42 -6.71
CA LEU A 80 26.88 -16.80 -8.03
C LEU A 80 25.57 -17.06 -8.77
N LEU A 81 25.02 -16.05 -9.43
CA LEU A 81 23.81 -16.19 -10.21
C LEU A 81 23.91 -15.42 -11.52
N ASP A 82 23.78 -16.16 -12.64
CA ASP A 82 23.65 -15.58 -13.99
C ASP A 82 22.18 -15.76 -14.43
N PHE A 83 21.48 -14.66 -14.59
CA PHE A 83 20.04 -14.71 -14.83
C PHE A 83 19.55 -13.63 -15.79
N ILE A 84 18.39 -13.86 -16.35
CA ILE A 84 17.61 -12.93 -17.16
C ILE A 84 16.29 -12.69 -16.46
N ARG A 85 15.88 -11.45 -16.40
CA ARG A 85 14.54 -11.05 -15.99
C ARG A 85 13.74 -10.57 -17.19
N SER A 86 12.63 -11.20 -17.44
CA SER A 86 11.63 -10.75 -18.42
C SER A 86 10.49 -10.00 -17.72
N LYS A 87 9.78 -9.18 -18.49
CA LYS A 87 8.55 -8.55 -17.99
C LYS A 87 7.44 -9.58 -17.87
N GLY A 88 6.80 -9.60 -16.71
CA GLY A 88 5.69 -10.52 -16.42
C GLY A 88 5.19 -10.34 -14.99
N ARG A 89 4.12 -11.07 -14.63
CA ARG A 89 3.59 -11.09 -13.26
C ARG A 89 4.22 -12.20 -12.42
N ASN A 90 4.49 -13.35 -13.04
CA ASN A 90 5.03 -14.53 -12.38
C ASN A 90 6.10 -15.15 -13.28
N ARG A 91 7.04 -15.91 -12.69
CA ARG A 91 8.09 -16.66 -13.41
C ARG A 91 8.92 -15.76 -14.32
N THR A 92 9.25 -14.58 -13.84
CA THR A 92 9.96 -13.57 -14.61
C THR A 92 11.47 -13.80 -14.63
N LEU A 93 11.99 -14.66 -13.76
CA LEU A 93 13.40 -14.98 -13.63
C LEU A 93 13.73 -16.28 -14.38
N GLN A 94 14.79 -16.24 -15.17
CA GLN A 94 15.33 -17.37 -15.89
C GLN A 94 16.84 -17.42 -15.71
N ALA A 95 17.38 -18.59 -15.46
CA ALA A 95 18.83 -18.80 -15.52
C ALA A 95 19.31 -18.68 -16.97
N LYS A 96 20.61 -18.49 -17.16
CA LYS A 96 21.20 -18.34 -18.49
C LYS A 96 20.99 -19.55 -19.40
N ASP A 97 20.83 -20.72 -18.83
CA ASP A 97 20.52 -21.99 -19.55
C ASP A 97 19.04 -22.13 -19.94
N GLY A 98 18.21 -21.12 -19.60
CA GLY A 98 16.78 -21.08 -19.90
C GLY A 98 15.89 -21.72 -18.83
N ALA A 99 16.45 -22.25 -17.75
CA ALA A 99 15.65 -22.79 -16.65
C ALA A 99 14.89 -21.68 -15.93
N ILE A 100 13.62 -21.90 -15.65
CA ILE A 100 12.81 -20.94 -14.87
C ILE A 100 13.24 -21.00 -13.42
N LEU A 101 13.61 -19.87 -12.88
CA LEU A 101 13.96 -19.69 -11.47
C LEU A 101 12.70 -19.32 -10.66
N SER A 102 12.73 -19.62 -9.36
CA SER A 102 11.73 -19.15 -8.42
C SER A 102 11.72 -17.62 -8.36
N ASP A 103 10.57 -17.02 -8.12
CA ASP A 103 10.46 -15.56 -7.93
C ASP A 103 11.30 -15.09 -6.72
N ASP A 104 11.57 -15.98 -5.74
CA ASP A 104 12.40 -15.73 -4.56
C ASP A 104 13.91 -15.99 -4.79
N ALA A 105 14.33 -16.34 -6.00
CA ALA A 105 15.73 -16.68 -6.29
C ALA A 105 16.73 -15.55 -5.97
N LEU A 106 16.27 -14.31 -5.92
CA LEU A 106 17.07 -13.15 -5.56
C LEU A 106 17.08 -12.83 -4.04
N SER A 107 16.22 -13.47 -3.25
CA SER A 107 16.13 -13.20 -1.81
C SER A 107 17.45 -13.44 -1.06
N PRO A 108 18.26 -14.48 -1.35
CA PRO A 108 19.57 -14.66 -0.71
C PRO A 108 20.56 -13.52 -0.99
N TYR A 109 20.36 -12.78 -2.09
CA TYR A 109 21.22 -11.66 -2.51
C TYR A 109 20.72 -10.31 -1.99
N LEU A 110 19.42 -10.12 -1.88
CA LEU A 110 18.77 -8.87 -1.49
C LEU A 110 18.49 -8.80 0.01
N GLY A 111 18.38 -9.94 0.69
CA GLY A 111 17.91 -10.00 2.08
C GLY A 111 16.45 -9.55 2.18
N GLN A 112 16.16 -8.68 3.15
CA GLN A 112 14.81 -8.14 3.37
C GLN A 112 14.62 -6.74 2.74
N ILE A 113 15.49 -6.37 1.78
CA ILE A 113 15.42 -5.08 1.10
C ILE A 113 14.33 -5.16 0.03
N ASP A 114 13.31 -4.32 0.15
CA ASP A 114 12.30 -4.14 -0.87
C ASP A 114 12.67 -3.04 -1.88
N ARG A 115 11.84 -2.88 -2.91
CA ARG A 115 12.06 -1.87 -3.97
C ARG A 115 12.09 -0.47 -3.41
N ILE A 116 11.17 -0.13 -2.50
CA ILE A 116 11.03 1.22 -1.95
C ILE A 116 12.27 1.58 -1.15
N PHE A 117 12.70 0.68 -0.26
CA PHE A 117 13.93 0.86 0.49
C PHE A 117 15.16 1.01 -0.41
N PHE A 118 15.28 0.15 -1.45
CA PHE A 118 16.39 0.23 -2.39
C PHE A 118 16.42 1.58 -3.13
N GLU A 119 15.28 2.05 -3.57
CA GLU A 119 15.15 3.34 -4.24
C GLU A 119 15.53 4.52 -3.34
N GLN A 120 15.12 4.47 -2.08
CA GLN A 120 15.44 5.52 -1.11
C GLN A 120 16.91 5.55 -0.70
N MET A 121 17.52 4.38 -0.52
CA MET A 121 18.88 4.27 0.00
C MET A 121 19.96 4.25 -1.08
N TYR A 122 19.66 3.66 -2.24
CA TYR A 122 20.65 3.42 -3.29
C TYR A 122 20.27 4.03 -4.64
N GLY A 123 18.98 4.28 -4.87
CA GLY A 123 18.46 4.82 -6.12
C GLY A 123 18.39 6.35 -6.18
N LEU A 124 19.32 7.06 -5.54
CA LEU A 124 19.29 8.52 -5.43
C LEU A 124 19.36 9.19 -6.81
N ASP A 125 18.49 10.14 -7.05
CA ASP A 125 18.54 11.09 -8.16
C ASP A 125 18.53 12.53 -7.63
N HIS A 126 18.69 13.48 -8.55
CA HIS A 126 18.74 14.89 -8.16
C HIS A 126 17.49 15.37 -7.45
N GLU A 127 16.33 14.97 -7.90
CA GLU A 127 15.04 15.34 -7.34
C GLU A 127 14.87 14.79 -5.91
N ARG A 128 15.22 13.52 -5.71
CA ARG A 128 15.21 12.88 -4.40
C ARG A 128 16.24 13.45 -3.44
N LEU A 129 17.40 13.87 -3.93
CA LEU A 129 18.40 14.55 -3.10
C LEU A 129 17.90 15.92 -2.60
N VAL A 130 17.16 16.66 -3.43
CA VAL A 130 16.56 17.94 -3.05
C VAL A 130 15.44 17.72 -2.02
N HIS A 131 14.55 16.76 -2.27
CA HIS A 131 13.44 16.46 -1.36
C HIS A 131 13.85 15.65 -0.13
N GLY A 132 14.91 14.84 -0.25
CA GLY A 132 15.38 13.97 0.84
C GLY A 132 15.84 14.73 2.08
N GLY A 133 16.31 15.95 1.94
CA GLY A 133 16.62 16.83 3.06
C GLY A 133 15.40 17.16 3.90
N ASP A 134 14.30 17.50 3.26
CA ASP A 134 13.05 17.85 3.94
C ASP A 134 12.39 16.60 4.58
N GLU A 135 12.49 15.46 3.92
CA GLU A 135 11.97 14.19 4.44
C GLU A 135 12.75 13.65 5.64
N ILE A 136 14.09 13.81 5.63
CA ILE A 136 14.93 13.46 6.78
C ILE A 136 14.62 14.39 7.96
N LEU A 137 14.44 15.68 7.71
CA LEU A 137 14.10 16.66 8.75
C LEU A 137 12.72 16.42 9.36
N SER A 138 11.77 15.97 8.57
CA SER A 138 10.41 15.68 9.05
C SER A 138 10.31 14.35 9.80
N ALA A 139 11.30 13.46 9.68
CA ALA A 139 11.28 12.08 10.19
C ALA A 139 9.99 11.30 9.82
N ALA A 140 9.33 11.75 8.77
CA ALA A 140 8.00 11.26 8.39
C ALA A 140 8.04 10.01 7.52
N ASN A 141 9.22 9.62 7.05
CA ASN A 141 9.43 8.47 6.16
C ASN A 141 10.35 7.40 6.76
N ASP A 142 10.49 6.29 6.05
CA ASP A 142 11.30 5.15 6.46
C ASP A 142 12.78 5.49 6.63
N ILE A 143 13.33 6.46 5.90
CA ILE A 143 14.74 6.87 6.02
C ILE A 143 14.98 7.56 7.35
N GLY A 144 14.15 8.50 7.75
CA GLY A 144 14.21 9.15 9.06
C GLY A 144 14.11 8.12 10.20
N ARG A 145 13.23 7.13 10.03
CA ARG A 145 13.08 6.02 10.97
C ARG A 145 14.35 5.17 11.07
N ILE A 146 14.94 4.79 9.94
CA ILE A 146 16.16 3.97 9.90
C ILE A 146 17.35 4.71 10.51
N LEU A 147 17.53 5.98 10.18
CA LEU A 147 18.59 6.82 10.75
C LEU A 147 18.41 6.96 12.27
N PHE A 148 17.18 7.16 12.75
CA PHE A 148 16.88 7.22 14.16
C PHE A 148 17.13 5.86 14.86
N GLN A 149 16.73 4.76 14.26
CA GLN A 149 17.00 3.40 14.78
C GLN A 149 18.51 3.12 14.85
N ALA A 150 19.25 3.46 13.80
CA ALA A 150 20.71 3.30 13.76
C ALA A 150 21.42 4.16 14.81
N ALA A 151 20.96 5.39 15.04
CA ALA A 151 21.52 6.31 16.00
C ALA A 151 21.19 5.97 17.45
N SER A 152 19.96 5.46 17.69
CA SER A 152 19.47 5.12 19.04
C SER A 152 19.86 3.72 19.52
N GLY A 153 20.30 2.84 18.62
CA GLY A 153 20.58 1.43 18.91
C GLY A 153 19.33 0.58 19.23
N ILE A 154 18.12 1.14 19.09
CA ILE A 154 16.86 0.48 19.43
C ILE A 154 16.15 0.06 18.13
N GLY A 155 16.50 -1.11 17.62
CA GLY A 155 15.96 -1.63 16.34
C GLY A 155 14.44 -1.87 16.32
N SER A 156 13.82 -2.06 17.48
CA SER A 156 12.38 -2.41 17.59
C SER A 156 11.44 -1.23 17.83
N LEU A 157 11.94 0.00 18.00
CA LEU A 157 11.09 1.15 18.34
C LEU A 157 10.09 1.49 17.23
N GLY A 158 10.51 1.37 15.97
CA GLY A 158 9.65 1.56 14.81
C GLY A 158 8.50 0.55 14.78
N ASP A 159 8.79 -0.70 15.02
CA ASP A 159 7.80 -1.77 15.04
C ASP A 159 6.77 -1.60 16.16
N ILE A 160 7.21 -1.12 17.33
CA ILE A 160 6.32 -0.82 18.47
C ILE A 160 5.41 0.36 18.11
N ARG A 161 5.96 1.43 17.54
CA ARG A 161 5.17 2.58 17.09
C ARG A 161 4.11 2.15 16.08
N ASP A 162 4.51 1.41 15.06
CA ASP A 162 3.62 0.96 13.98
C ASP A 162 2.51 0.04 14.53
N LYS A 163 2.81 -0.80 15.52
CA LYS A 163 1.79 -1.58 16.23
C LYS A 163 0.80 -0.69 16.98
N LEU A 164 1.29 0.31 17.71
CA LEU A 164 0.45 1.24 18.46
C LEU A 164 -0.41 2.11 17.52
N GLU A 165 0.14 2.57 16.41
CA GLU A 165 -0.61 3.31 15.38
C GLU A 165 -1.70 2.43 14.76
N ASN A 166 -1.40 1.17 14.45
CA ASN A 166 -2.38 0.21 13.93
C ASN A 166 -3.48 -0.10 14.95
N GLU A 167 -3.16 -0.22 16.24
CA GLU A 167 -4.15 -0.40 17.31
C GLU A 167 -5.03 0.84 17.46
N ALA A 168 -4.43 2.02 17.49
CA ALA A 168 -5.15 3.29 17.55
C ALA A 168 -6.09 3.46 16.35
N ASP A 169 -5.64 3.10 15.14
CA ASP A 169 -6.43 3.23 13.91
C ASP A 169 -7.63 2.27 13.85
N LYS A 170 -7.55 1.12 14.53
CA LYS A 170 -8.70 0.21 14.71
C LYS A 170 -9.77 0.83 15.60
N LEU A 171 -9.36 1.57 16.63
CA LEU A 171 -10.28 2.21 17.57
C LEU A 171 -10.90 3.48 16.98
N TRP A 172 -10.06 4.39 16.50
CA TRP A 172 -10.51 5.71 16.03
C TRP A 172 -9.59 6.31 14.97
N ALA A 173 -10.14 7.10 14.06
CA ALA A 173 -9.40 8.03 13.21
C ALA A 173 -10.27 9.25 12.88
N LYS A 174 -9.66 10.34 12.40
CA LYS A 174 -10.33 11.60 12.07
C LYS A 174 -11.48 11.43 11.07
N ASN A 175 -11.33 10.51 10.11
CA ASN A 175 -12.37 10.21 9.15
C ASN A 175 -13.26 9.06 9.64
N SER A 176 -14.58 9.26 9.61
CA SER A 176 -15.53 8.24 10.02
C SER A 176 -15.42 6.98 9.13
N SER A 177 -15.48 5.83 9.76
CA SER A 177 -15.48 4.53 9.08
C SER A 177 -16.43 3.58 9.78
N LYS A 178 -17.21 2.83 9.00
CA LYS A 178 -18.14 1.83 9.55
C LYS A 178 -17.45 0.63 10.19
N SER A 179 -16.14 0.49 10.04
CA SER A 179 -15.37 -0.65 10.55
C SER A 179 -14.62 -0.37 11.86
N ARG A 180 -14.54 0.88 12.32
CA ARG A 180 -13.81 1.23 13.55
C ARG A 180 -14.73 1.18 14.77
N GLU A 181 -14.21 0.66 15.87
CA GLU A 181 -14.99 0.39 17.09
C GLU A 181 -15.71 1.62 17.64
N TYR A 182 -15.05 2.78 17.67
CA TYR A 182 -15.68 4.03 18.10
C TYR A 182 -16.91 4.39 17.28
N TYR A 183 -16.83 4.29 15.95
CA TYR A 183 -17.96 4.67 15.09
C TYR A 183 -19.08 3.65 15.11
N ILE A 184 -18.76 2.37 15.34
CA ILE A 184 -19.75 1.31 15.57
C ILE A 184 -20.52 1.61 16.85
N ALA A 185 -19.82 1.84 17.97
CA ALA A 185 -20.42 2.17 19.26
C ALA A 185 -21.24 3.47 19.19
N LYS A 186 -20.73 4.50 18.52
CA LYS A 186 -21.44 5.76 18.31
C LYS A 186 -22.74 5.55 17.54
N SER A 187 -22.71 4.78 16.46
CA SER A 187 -23.91 4.46 15.68
C SER A 187 -24.94 3.69 16.49
N GLN A 188 -24.51 2.71 17.29
CA GLN A 188 -25.41 1.95 18.19
C GLN A 188 -26.04 2.87 19.25
N PHE A 189 -25.28 3.79 19.82
CA PHE A 189 -25.78 4.76 20.79
C PHE A 189 -26.83 5.68 20.16
N GLU A 190 -26.57 6.24 18.97
CA GLU A 190 -27.50 7.11 18.24
C GLU A 190 -28.79 6.37 17.87
N GLN A 191 -28.70 5.09 17.48
CA GLN A 191 -29.86 4.24 17.21
C GLN A 191 -30.68 3.99 18.48
N ALA A 192 -30.02 3.66 19.59
CA ALA A 192 -30.69 3.45 20.88
C ALA A 192 -31.36 4.74 21.40
N GLU A 193 -30.71 5.90 21.26
CA GLU A 193 -31.29 7.20 21.62
C GLU A 193 -32.54 7.51 20.79
N THR A 194 -32.49 7.23 19.49
CA THR A 194 -33.61 7.41 18.58
C THR A 194 -34.76 6.47 18.93
N ALA A 195 -34.46 5.21 19.22
CA ALA A 195 -35.44 4.24 19.66
C ALA A 195 -36.10 4.67 20.99
N LEU A 196 -35.33 5.15 21.95
CA LEU A 196 -35.83 5.69 23.21
C LEU A 196 -36.76 6.89 22.98
N LYS A 197 -36.34 7.86 22.15
CA LYS A 197 -37.19 9.00 21.80
C LYS A 197 -38.53 8.59 21.16
N ASN A 198 -38.50 7.59 20.30
CA ASN A 198 -39.69 7.07 19.64
C ASN A 198 -40.59 6.24 20.57
N ALA A 199 -39.98 5.60 21.58
CA ALA A 199 -40.74 4.82 22.59
C ALA A 199 -41.40 5.72 23.66
N VAL A 200 -40.91 6.92 23.87
CA VAL A 200 -41.52 7.90 24.80
C VAL A 200 -42.68 8.56 24.10
N VAL A 201 -43.88 8.05 24.40
CA VAL A 201 -45.14 8.67 23.95
C VAL A 201 -45.26 10.03 24.61
N ARG A 202 -45.39 11.09 23.82
CA ARG A 202 -45.60 12.44 24.34
C ARG A 202 -46.92 12.48 25.07
N THR A 203 -46.92 13.09 26.24
CA THR A 203 -48.11 13.21 27.09
C THR A 203 -49.34 13.76 26.32
N LYS A 204 -49.10 14.66 25.38
CA LYS A 204 -50.13 15.23 24.52
C LYS A 204 -50.73 14.20 23.56
N GLU A 205 -49.93 13.37 22.92
CA GLU A 205 -50.37 12.30 22.00
C GLU A 205 -51.19 11.23 22.75
N TRP A 206 -50.77 10.91 23.96
CA TRP A 206 -51.50 10.01 24.83
C TRP A 206 -52.89 10.60 25.25
N GLN A 207 -52.93 11.88 25.63
CA GLN A 207 -54.17 12.60 25.98
C GLN A 207 -55.14 12.66 24.79
N GLU A 208 -54.65 12.99 23.61
CA GLU A 208 -55.44 13.02 22.38
C GLU A 208 -56.01 11.65 22.02
N ALA A 209 -55.22 10.60 22.12
CA ALA A 209 -55.69 9.23 21.89
C ALA A 209 -56.70 8.78 22.95
N SER A 210 -56.48 9.08 24.23
CA SER A 210 -57.40 8.75 25.33
C SER A 210 -58.74 9.47 25.16
N SER A 211 -58.71 10.78 24.85
CA SER A 211 -59.96 11.52 24.63
C SER A 211 -60.74 11.03 23.40
N THR A 212 -60.03 10.55 22.38
CA THR A 212 -60.66 9.95 21.19
C THR A 212 -61.38 8.61 21.54
N VAL A 213 -60.76 7.80 22.37
CA VAL A 213 -61.38 6.54 22.87
C VAL A 213 -62.62 6.86 23.69
N ASP A 214 -62.57 7.79 24.63
CA ASP A 214 -63.71 8.21 25.47
C ASP A 214 -64.87 8.71 24.61
N LEU A 215 -64.57 9.50 23.55
CA LEU A 215 -65.62 10.00 22.63
C LEU A 215 -66.28 8.85 21.83
N ILE A 216 -65.47 7.87 21.39
CA ILE A 216 -65.99 6.69 20.68
C ILE A 216 -66.88 5.86 21.61
N ASP A 217 -66.47 5.65 22.85
CA ASP A 217 -67.28 4.89 23.82
C ASP A 217 -68.61 5.55 24.13
N VAL A 218 -68.63 6.88 24.26
CA VAL A 218 -69.92 7.61 24.43
C VAL A 218 -70.79 7.51 23.21
N ASN A 219 -70.29 7.60 22.02
CA ASN A 219 -71.01 7.46 20.77
C ASN A 219 -71.57 6.02 20.61
N LEU A 220 -70.81 5.03 20.98
CA LEU A 220 -71.15 3.61 20.93
C LEU A 220 -72.30 3.29 21.91
N SER A 221 -72.26 3.89 23.11
CA SER A 221 -73.30 3.80 24.10
C SER A 221 -74.69 4.39 23.61
N LYS A 222 -74.62 5.59 23.00
CA LYS A 222 -75.79 6.25 22.40
C LYS A 222 -76.41 5.41 21.28
N LEU A 223 -75.59 4.89 20.36
CA LEU A 223 -76.01 4.07 19.25
C LEU A 223 -76.68 2.77 19.75
N ARG A 224 -76.18 2.17 20.84
CA ARG A 224 -76.80 1.00 21.47
C ARG A 224 -78.14 1.30 22.13
N GLU A 225 -78.26 2.49 22.74
CA GLU A 225 -79.56 2.95 23.30
C GLU A 225 -80.56 3.22 22.18
N GLU A 226 -80.18 3.85 21.08
CA GLU A 226 -81.03 4.08 19.92
C GLU A 226 -81.49 2.76 19.27
N ASP A 227 -80.58 1.81 19.12
CA ASP A 227 -80.87 0.48 18.56
C ASP A 227 -81.87 -0.28 19.46
N ALA A 228 -81.64 -0.24 20.76
CA ALA A 228 -82.61 -0.86 21.73
C ALA A 228 -83.98 -0.19 21.75
N THR A 229 -84.10 1.07 21.34
CA THR A 229 -85.39 1.79 21.21
C THR A 229 -86.08 1.50 19.87
N LEU A 230 -85.39 1.07 18.85
CA LEU A 230 -85.95 0.67 17.55
C LEU A 230 -86.41 -0.79 17.49
N GLU A 231 -85.93 -1.60 18.41
CA GLU A 231 -86.43 -3.01 18.56
C GLU A 231 -87.68 -3.18 19.41
N GLN A 232 -88.25 -2.12 19.98
CA GLN A 232 -89.54 -2.09 20.70
C GLN A 232 -90.60 -1.54 19.77
#